data_16a9f2cd0b7af96fb8bade592c5ea0af
#
_entry.id   16a9f2cd0b7af96fb8bade592c5ea0af
#
_cell.length_a   1.000
_cell.length_b   1.000
_cell.length_c   1.000
_cell.angle_alpha   90.00
_cell.angle_beta   90.00
_cell.angle_gamma   90.00
#
_symmetry.space_group_name_H-M   'P 1'
#
loop_
_entity.id
_entity.type
_entity.pdbx_description
1 polymer ?
#
loop_
_entity_poly.entity_id
_entity_poly.type
_entity_poly.pdbx_seq_one_letter_code
_entity_poly.pdbx_strand_id
1 'polypeptide(L)'
;LWNRLTSGSYSPKSVKSVEIPKKNGGKRILGIPTILDRIAQEVVRKQLEKAVEPIFHDSSYGYRPNKSCHDAVEQSCKNCFNHDFVVDVDIENFFDTIDHKLLIKAIHHYCKVKWVLLYVTRWLKAGIVQRDKVEIS
;
A
#
# COMPACT_ATOMS: atom_id res chain seq x y z
N LEU A 1 -12.90 4.26 18.26
CA LEU A 1 -12.51 3.70 16.95
C LEU A 1 -13.12 2.30 16.74
N TRP A 2 -12.94 1.37 17.68
CA TRP A 2 -13.39 -0.03 17.56
C TRP A 2 -14.88 -0.14 17.21
N ASN A 3 -15.78 0.45 17.99
CA ASN A 3 -17.21 0.41 17.75
C ASN A 3 -17.62 0.93 16.36
N ARG A 4 -16.88 1.92 15.82
CA ARG A 4 -17.12 2.45 14.48
C ARG A 4 -16.59 1.54 13.38
N LEU A 5 -15.47 0.84 13.61
CA LEU A 5 -14.95 -0.15 12.68
C LEU A 5 -15.86 -1.37 12.60
N THR A 6 -16.32 -1.88 13.74
CA THR A 6 -17.19 -3.07 13.79
C THR A 6 -18.57 -2.82 13.20
N SER A 7 -19.15 -1.63 13.43
CA SER A 7 -20.44 -1.23 12.87
C SER A 7 -20.40 -0.81 11.39
N GLY A 8 -19.21 -0.71 10.79
CA GLY A 8 -19.06 -0.18 9.43
C GLY A 8 -19.26 1.33 9.31
N SER A 9 -19.41 2.08 10.41
CA SER A 9 -19.67 3.51 10.38
C SER A 9 -18.40 4.37 10.34
N TYR A 10 -17.19 3.75 10.40
CA TYR A 10 -15.95 4.50 10.28
C TYR A 10 -15.76 5.03 8.86
N SER A 11 -15.54 6.33 8.75
CA SER A 11 -15.19 7.01 7.50
C SER A 11 -13.78 7.61 7.63
N PRO A 12 -12.85 7.27 6.71
CA PRO A 12 -11.52 7.85 6.70
C PRO A 12 -11.58 9.36 6.50
N LYS A 13 -10.59 10.06 7.03
CA LYS A 13 -10.37 11.47 6.70
C LYS A 13 -9.42 11.57 5.51
N SER A 14 -9.49 12.69 4.80
CA SER A 14 -8.51 13.03 3.78
C SER A 14 -7.10 13.07 4.36
N VAL A 15 -6.10 12.64 3.60
CA VAL A 15 -4.70 12.63 4.02
C VAL A 15 -4.09 14.02 3.89
N LYS A 16 -3.19 14.38 4.81
CA LYS A 16 -2.46 15.64 4.75
C LYS A 16 -1.30 15.51 3.77
N SER A 17 -1.25 16.38 2.77
CA SER A 17 -0.13 16.48 1.83
C SER A 17 1.08 17.17 2.48
N VAL A 18 2.26 16.57 2.32
CA VAL A 18 3.55 17.14 2.75
C VAL A 18 4.56 16.96 1.64
N GLU A 19 5.22 18.04 1.26
CA GLU A 19 6.32 18.01 0.29
C GLU A 19 7.63 17.58 0.96
N ILE A 20 8.30 16.61 0.38
CA ILE A 20 9.63 16.15 0.81
C ILE A 20 10.63 16.39 -0.31
N PRO A 21 11.77 17.05 -0.04
CA PRO A 21 12.80 17.25 -1.06
C PRO A 21 13.44 15.92 -1.46
N LYS A 22 13.63 15.73 -2.77
CA LYS A 22 14.44 14.63 -3.31
C LYS A 22 15.92 14.99 -3.32
N LYS A 23 16.80 14.00 -3.24
CA LYS A 23 18.26 14.20 -3.31
C LYS A 23 18.73 14.91 -4.61
N ASN A 24 17.97 14.76 -5.69
CA ASN A 24 18.25 15.38 -7.01
C ASN A 24 17.61 16.77 -7.18
N GLY A 25 17.20 17.45 -6.12
CA GLY A 25 16.60 18.80 -6.14
C GLY A 25 15.11 18.87 -6.49
N GLY A 26 14.47 17.76 -6.82
CA GLY A 26 13.02 17.69 -7.02
C GLY A 26 12.26 17.55 -5.69
N LYS A 27 10.92 17.63 -5.74
CA LYS A 27 10.02 17.40 -4.61
C LYS A 27 9.19 16.15 -4.85
N ARG A 28 8.84 15.45 -3.78
CA ARG A 28 7.80 14.42 -3.80
C ARG A 28 6.71 14.77 -2.80
N ILE A 29 5.48 14.51 -3.17
CA ILE A 29 4.32 14.69 -2.28
C ILE A 29 4.13 13.39 -1.49
N LEU A 30 4.00 13.52 -0.16
CA LEU A 30 3.68 12.41 0.72
C LEU A 30 2.34 12.67 1.39
N GLY A 31 1.40 11.72 1.27
CA GLY A 31 0.13 11.75 1.98
C GLY A 31 0.28 11.18 3.39
N ILE A 32 0.00 11.97 4.41
CA ILE A 32 0.06 11.55 5.82
C ILE A 32 -1.37 11.33 6.35
N PRO A 33 -1.78 10.07 6.58
CA PRO A 33 -3.08 9.77 7.18
C PRO A 33 -3.10 10.13 8.67
N THR A 34 -4.29 10.28 9.24
CA THR A 34 -4.45 10.51 10.68
C THR A 34 -4.01 9.29 11.50
N ILE A 35 -3.68 9.48 12.77
CA ILE A 35 -3.31 8.37 13.67
C ILE A 35 -4.42 7.32 13.72
N LEU A 36 -5.69 7.75 13.77
CA LEU A 36 -6.82 6.83 13.79
C LEU A 36 -6.94 6.03 12.48
N ASP A 37 -6.69 6.67 11.33
CA ASP A 37 -6.64 5.97 10.04
C ASP A 37 -5.50 4.97 9.99
N ARG A 38 -4.32 5.31 10.48
CA ARG A 38 -3.16 4.38 10.53
C ARG A 38 -3.47 3.14 11.36
N ILE A 39 -4.13 3.31 12.52
CA ILE A 39 -4.56 2.17 13.35
C ILE A 39 -5.60 1.33 12.62
N ALA A 40 -6.59 1.96 11.98
CA ALA A 40 -7.61 1.27 11.22
C ALA A 40 -7.03 0.52 10.01
N GLN A 41 -6.11 1.13 9.29
CA GLN A 41 -5.38 0.52 8.17
C GLN A 41 -4.59 -0.72 8.63
N GLU A 42 -3.93 -0.64 9.79
CA GLU A 42 -3.18 -1.79 10.34
C GLU A 42 -4.10 -2.98 10.67
N VAL A 43 -5.29 -2.74 11.19
CA VAL A 43 -6.29 -3.79 11.42
C VAL A 43 -6.71 -4.46 10.12
N VAL A 44 -6.98 -3.66 9.08
CA VAL A 44 -7.35 -4.17 7.75
C VAL A 44 -6.18 -4.91 7.10
N ARG A 45 -4.96 -4.34 7.20
CA ARG A 45 -3.73 -4.96 6.68
C ARG A 45 -3.53 -6.36 7.24
N LYS A 46 -3.60 -6.53 8.56
CA LYS A 46 -3.44 -7.83 9.22
C LYS A 46 -4.46 -8.87 8.76
N GLN A 47 -5.67 -8.45 8.45
CA GLN A 47 -6.69 -9.37 7.95
C GLN A 47 -6.46 -9.72 6.48
N LEU A 48 -6.07 -8.75 5.66
CA LEU A 48 -5.76 -8.96 4.25
C LEU A 48 -4.50 -9.82 4.08
N GLU A 49 -3.47 -9.57 4.89
CA GLU A 49 -2.21 -10.32 4.91
C GLU A 49 -2.42 -11.82 5.03
N LYS A 50 -3.33 -12.26 5.92
CA LYS A 50 -3.66 -13.69 6.08
C LYS A 50 -4.13 -14.35 4.78
N ALA A 51 -4.79 -13.58 3.92
CA ALA A 51 -5.32 -14.08 2.65
C ALA A 51 -4.31 -14.02 1.51
N VAL A 52 -3.40 -13.03 1.52
CA VAL A 52 -2.50 -12.78 0.39
C VAL A 52 -1.07 -13.28 0.62
N GLU A 53 -0.63 -13.38 1.88
CA GLU A 53 0.73 -13.84 2.19
C GLU A 53 1.06 -15.22 1.59
N PRO A 54 0.16 -16.23 1.63
CA PRO A 54 0.45 -17.55 1.09
C PRO A 54 0.60 -17.62 -0.43
N ILE A 55 0.15 -16.58 -1.15
CA ILE A 55 0.18 -16.55 -2.63
C ILE A 55 1.34 -15.75 -3.20
N PHE A 56 2.08 -15.04 -2.36
CA PHE A 56 3.25 -14.30 -2.82
C PHE A 56 4.38 -15.25 -3.22
N HIS A 57 5.05 -14.88 -4.31
CA HIS A 57 6.24 -15.60 -4.75
C HIS A 57 7.35 -15.52 -3.69
N ASP A 58 8.17 -16.57 -3.57
CA ASP A 58 9.24 -16.65 -2.56
C ASP A 58 10.26 -15.52 -2.68
N SER A 59 10.53 -15.07 -3.90
CA SER A 59 11.43 -13.94 -4.18
C SER A 59 10.77 -12.56 -4.01
N SER A 60 9.55 -12.46 -3.50
CA SER A 60 8.93 -11.20 -3.12
C SER A 60 9.32 -10.84 -1.69
N TYR A 61 9.93 -9.68 -1.47
CA TYR A 61 10.47 -9.27 -0.15
C TYR A 61 9.80 -8.03 0.43
N GLY A 62 9.18 -7.20 -0.41
CA GLY A 62 8.63 -5.91 0.02
C GLY A 62 7.44 -6.05 0.97
N TYR A 63 7.51 -5.40 2.14
CA TYR A 63 6.41 -5.30 3.11
C TYR A 63 5.82 -6.62 3.61
N ARG A 64 6.58 -7.71 3.54
CA ARG A 64 6.14 -9.03 4.00
C ARG A 64 6.67 -9.35 5.40
N PRO A 65 5.91 -10.10 6.23
CA PRO A 65 6.40 -10.59 7.52
C PRO A 65 7.59 -11.53 7.33
N ASN A 66 8.55 -11.45 8.23
CA ASN A 66 9.76 -12.30 8.25
C ASN A 66 10.63 -12.23 6.98
N LYS A 67 10.48 -11.18 6.17
CA LYS A 67 11.32 -10.86 5.01
C LYS A 67 12.00 -9.51 5.24
N SER A 68 13.27 -9.40 4.93
CA SER A 68 14.05 -8.18 5.09
C SER A 68 14.69 -7.73 3.77
N CYS A 69 15.15 -6.49 3.73
CA CYS A 69 15.94 -6.00 2.59
C CYS A 69 17.29 -6.71 2.48
N HIS A 70 17.85 -7.19 3.59
CA HIS A 70 19.10 -7.96 3.57
C HIS A 70 18.90 -9.32 2.91
N ASP A 71 17.79 -10.02 3.21
CA ASP A 71 17.45 -11.29 2.54
C ASP A 71 17.26 -11.08 1.04
N ALA A 72 16.63 -9.95 0.65
CA ALA A 72 16.47 -9.60 -0.77
C ALA A 72 17.82 -9.39 -1.47
N VAL A 73 18.74 -8.66 -0.84
CA VAL A 73 20.08 -8.42 -1.38
C VAL A 73 20.86 -9.74 -1.48
N GLU A 74 20.83 -10.56 -0.43
CA GLU A 74 21.52 -11.87 -0.44
C GLU A 74 21.01 -12.76 -1.58
N GLN A 75 19.70 -12.85 -1.74
CA GLN A 75 19.11 -13.65 -2.82
C GLN A 75 19.42 -13.08 -4.20
N SER A 76 19.40 -11.75 -4.34
CA SER A 76 19.77 -11.08 -5.60
C SER A 76 21.23 -11.35 -5.97
N CYS A 77 22.15 -11.27 -5.01
CA CYS A 77 23.55 -11.62 -5.22
C CYS A 77 23.67 -13.06 -5.71
N LYS A 78 23.04 -14.03 -5.02
CA LYS A 78 23.07 -15.45 -5.42
C LYS A 78 22.56 -15.65 -6.85
N ASN A 79 21.47 -14.95 -7.21
CA ASN A 79 20.91 -15.05 -8.55
C ASN A 79 21.84 -14.43 -9.61
N CYS A 80 22.39 -13.22 -9.35
CA CYS A 80 23.29 -12.54 -10.29
C CYS A 80 24.57 -13.35 -10.57
N PHE A 81 25.13 -14.04 -9.58
CA PHE A 81 26.31 -14.88 -9.80
C PHE A 81 26.04 -16.11 -10.67
N ASN A 82 24.78 -16.49 -10.86
CA ASN A 82 24.39 -17.65 -11.67
C ASN A 82 23.89 -17.28 -13.08
N HIS A 83 23.90 -15.98 -13.45
CA HIS A 83 23.36 -15.51 -14.73
C HIS A 83 24.29 -14.44 -15.33
N ASP A 84 24.44 -14.47 -16.66
CA ASP A 84 25.28 -13.52 -17.39
C ASP A 84 24.61 -12.14 -17.60
N PHE A 85 23.29 -12.10 -17.47
CA PHE A 85 22.50 -10.88 -17.71
C PHE A 85 21.55 -10.60 -16.56
N VAL A 86 21.39 -9.33 -16.22
CA VAL A 86 20.42 -8.81 -15.23
C VAL A 86 19.53 -7.80 -15.91
N VAL A 87 18.22 -7.90 -15.73
CA VAL A 87 17.24 -6.92 -16.19
C VAL A 87 16.61 -6.28 -14.96
N ASP A 88 16.73 -4.97 -14.84
CA ASP A 88 16.08 -4.17 -13.80
C ASP A 88 14.84 -3.49 -14.42
N VAL A 89 13.69 -3.66 -13.77
CA VAL A 89 12.39 -3.14 -14.24
C VAL A 89 11.68 -2.46 -13.08
N ASP A 90 11.25 -1.23 -13.28
CA ASP A 90 10.43 -0.45 -12.34
C ASP A 90 9.16 0.07 -13.01
N ILE A 91 8.07 0.17 -12.24
CA ILE A 91 6.81 0.72 -12.74
C ILE A 91 6.72 2.18 -12.33
N GLU A 92 6.79 3.07 -13.31
CA GLU A 92 6.71 4.51 -13.09
C GLU A 92 5.36 4.90 -12.46
N ASN A 93 5.44 5.67 -11.36
CA ASN A 93 4.26 6.20 -10.65
C ASN A 93 3.19 5.15 -10.32
N PHE A 94 3.60 3.92 -9.98
CA PHE A 94 2.68 2.79 -9.77
C PHE A 94 1.51 3.11 -8.85
N PHE A 95 1.76 3.75 -7.71
CA PHE A 95 0.70 4.07 -6.73
C PHE A 95 -0.26 5.16 -7.20
N ASP A 96 0.19 6.05 -8.08
CA ASP A 96 -0.62 7.16 -8.60
C ASP A 96 -1.42 6.74 -9.84
N THR A 97 -0.99 5.67 -10.53
CA THR A 97 -1.57 5.22 -11.81
C THR A 97 -2.39 3.94 -11.70
N ILE A 98 -2.40 3.28 -10.55
CA ILE A 98 -3.12 2.03 -10.37
C ILE A 98 -4.64 2.22 -10.53
N ASP A 99 -5.26 1.39 -11.37
CA ASP A 99 -6.73 1.40 -11.51
C ASP A 99 -7.39 0.85 -10.23
N HIS A 100 -8.11 1.71 -9.53
CA HIS A 100 -8.81 1.37 -8.30
C HIS A 100 -9.84 0.24 -8.48
N LYS A 101 -10.50 0.14 -9.65
CA LYS A 101 -11.48 -0.92 -9.93
C LYS A 101 -10.77 -2.27 -10.06
N LEU A 102 -9.64 -2.31 -10.76
CA LEU A 102 -8.84 -3.52 -10.88
C LEU A 102 -8.24 -3.93 -9.54
N LEU A 103 -7.76 -2.97 -8.74
CA LEU A 103 -7.25 -3.23 -7.40
C LEU A 103 -8.34 -3.85 -6.50
N ILE A 104 -9.54 -3.28 -6.47
CA ILE A 104 -10.67 -3.83 -5.68
C ILE A 104 -11.07 -5.22 -6.18
N LYS A 105 -11.07 -5.44 -7.50
CA LYS A 105 -11.34 -6.76 -8.09
C LYS A 105 -10.30 -7.78 -7.64
N ALA A 106 -9.02 -7.43 -7.65
CA ALA A 106 -7.93 -8.29 -7.20
C ALA A 106 -8.08 -8.62 -5.70
N ILE A 107 -8.29 -7.62 -4.85
CA ILE A 107 -8.52 -7.83 -3.41
C ILE A 107 -9.73 -8.74 -3.18
N HIS A 108 -10.85 -8.52 -3.90
CA HIS A 108 -12.04 -9.36 -3.78
C HIS A 108 -11.81 -10.80 -4.24
N HIS A 109 -10.88 -11.03 -5.16
CA HIS A 109 -10.54 -12.39 -5.61
C HIS A 109 -9.92 -13.20 -4.46
N TYR A 110 -9.00 -12.61 -3.72
CA TYR A 110 -8.25 -13.28 -2.64
C TYR A 110 -8.89 -13.14 -1.25
N CYS A 111 -9.55 -12.02 -0.99
CA CYS A 111 -10.16 -11.75 0.32
C CYS A 111 -11.67 -11.48 0.17
N LYS A 112 -12.50 -12.41 0.66
CA LYS A 112 -13.97 -12.31 0.63
C LYS A 112 -14.56 -11.56 1.81
N VAL A 113 -13.75 -11.02 2.69
CA VAL A 113 -14.18 -10.35 3.91
C VAL A 113 -14.75 -8.97 3.58
N LYS A 114 -16.06 -8.82 3.70
CA LYS A 114 -16.81 -7.62 3.26
C LYS A 114 -16.33 -6.32 3.89
N TRP A 115 -16.00 -6.32 5.18
CA TRP A 115 -15.55 -5.10 5.87
C TRP A 115 -14.15 -4.66 5.40
N VAL A 116 -13.25 -5.60 5.01
CA VAL A 116 -11.95 -5.28 4.41
C VAL A 116 -12.15 -4.50 3.10
N LEU A 117 -12.99 -5.04 2.21
CA LEU A 117 -13.31 -4.39 0.93
C LEU A 117 -13.95 -3.00 1.15
N LEU A 118 -14.86 -2.88 2.12
CA LEU A 118 -15.51 -1.62 2.46
C LEU A 118 -14.47 -0.56 2.84
N TYR A 119 -13.54 -0.87 3.74
CA TYR A 119 -12.57 0.11 4.21
C TYR A 119 -11.50 0.42 3.17
N VAL A 120 -10.99 -0.56 2.44
CA VAL A 120 -10.06 -0.30 1.32
C VAL A 120 -10.71 0.63 0.30
N THR A 121 -11.96 0.37 -0.09
CA THR A 121 -12.70 1.25 -1.03
C THR A 121 -12.86 2.67 -0.49
N ARG A 122 -13.10 2.83 0.82
CA ARG A 122 -13.21 4.15 1.45
C ARG A 122 -11.88 4.90 1.46
N TRP A 123 -10.75 4.23 1.75
CA TRP A 123 -9.44 4.87 1.71
C TRP A 123 -9.03 5.28 0.30
N LEU A 124 -9.31 4.46 -0.70
CA LEU A 124 -9.04 4.80 -2.11
C LEU A 124 -9.84 6.03 -2.58
N LYS A 125 -11.00 6.29 -1.95
CA LYS A 125 -11.83 7.47 -2.21
C LYS A 125 -11.55 8.64 -1.26
N ALA A 126 -10.72 8.45 -0.24
CA ALA A 126 -10.35 9.51 0.69
C ALA A 126 -9.40 10.48 -0.03
N GLY A 127 -9.82 11.69 -0.27
CA GLY A 127 -9.04 12.70 -0.99
C GLY A 127 -7.79 13.15 -0.23
N ILE A 128 -6.95 13.93 -0.92
CA ILE A 128 -5.76 14.57 -0.38
C ILE A 128 -6.11 16.03 -0.06
N VAL A 129 -5.76 16.50 1.15
CA VAL A 129 -5.85 17.93 1.51
C VAL A 129 -4.49 18.56 1.27
N GLN A 130 -4.39 19.38 0.26
CA GLN A 130 -3.33 20.40 0.17
C GLN A 130 -3.75 21.58 1.06
N ARG A 131 -2.79 22.37 1.55
CA ARG A 131 -3.02 23.42 2.59
C ARG A 131 -4.23 24.31 2.36
N ASP A 132 -4.79 24.37 1.14
CA ASP A 132 -5.93 25.23 0.79
C ASP A 132 -7.00 24.59 -0.13
N LYS A 133 -6.91 23.31 -0.51
CA LYS A 133 -7.91 22.64 -1.38
C LYS A 133 -8.00 21.14 -1.08
N VAL A 134 -9.22 20.59 -1.13
CA VAL A 134 -9.46 19.14 -1.11
C VAL A 134 -9.51 18.67 -2.56
N GLU A 135 -8.53 17.88 -2.98
CA GLU A 135 -8.59 17.15 -4.25
C GLU A 135 -9.12 15.73 -3.98
N ILE A 136 -10.16 15.34 -4.71
CA ILE A 136 -10.73 14.00 -4.68
C ILE A 136 -10.14 13.25 -5.88
N SER A 137 -9.45 12.17 -5.60
CA SER A 137 -8.88 11.29 -6.62
C SER A 137 -9.94 10.38 -7.25
#